data_0cfcb68e8f94c830130c6b5b5d246d63
#
_entry.id   0cfcb68e8f94c830130c6b5b5d246d63
#
_cell.length_a   1.000
_cell.length_b   1.000
_cell.length_c   1.000
_cell.angle_alpha   90.00
_cell.angle_beta   90.00
_cell.angle_gamma   90.00
#
_symmetry.space_group_name_H-M   'P 1'
#
loop_
_entity.id
_entity.type
_entity.pdbx_description
1 polymer ?
#
loop_
_entity_poly.entity_id
_entity_poly.type
_entity_poly.pdbx_seq_one_letter_code
_entity_poly.pdbx_strand_id
1 'polypeptide(L)'
;MELTDKSLEAFNRWYIESYTPDNFKGVDPWVLDEFHNLPESMQYGVYVDFFDSVGLMIDESLFFSSKENDYMFTYSVIYYKSRYYEVNIVPSRQEAQTKAIEKANELLNDKLNQDETNRKV
;
A
#
# COMPACT_ATOMS: atom_id res chain seq x y z
N MET A 1 5.44 -0.76 -8.97
CA MET A 1 4.71 -0.73 -7.68
C MET A 1 5.70 -0.95 -6.55
N GLU A 2 6.27 0.13 -6.05
CA GLU A 2 7.28 0.07 -4.99
C GLU A 2 7.03 1.13 -3.93
N LEU A 3 7.33 0.77 -2.68
CA LEU A 3 7.30 1.73 -1.59
C LEU A 3 8.66 2.45 -1.47
N THR A 4 8.66 3.59 -0.82
CA THR A 4 9.87 4.42 -0.67
C THR A 4 10.02 4.91 0.76
N ASP A 5 11.23 5.33 1.11
CA ASP A 5 11.54 6.05 2.34
C ASP A 5 11.06 5.33 3.61
N LYS A 6 10.42 6.04 4.51
CA LYS A 6 9.96 5.48 5.80
C LYS A 6 8.84 4.46 5.63
N SER A 7 8.01 4.62 4.59
CA SER A 7 6.98 3.66 4.25
C SER A 7 7.60 2.30 3.90
N LEU A 8 8.68 2.30 3.10
CA LEU A 8 9.40 1.07 2.76
C LEU A 8 10.02 0.43 4.00
N GLU A 9 10.66 1.22 4.87
CA GLU A 9 11.24 0.69 6.10
C GLU A 9 10.18 0.04 6.99
N ALA A 10 9.03 0.71 7.14
CA ALA A 10 7.92 0.18 7.93
C ALA A 10 7.34 -1.10 7.32
N PHE A 11 7.21 -1.14 5.99
CA PHE A 11 6.74 -2.34 5.29
C PHE A 11 7.68 -3.51 5.49
N ASN A 12 8.99 -3.29 5.31
CA ASN A 12 9.97 -4.36 5.44
C ASN A 12 9.93 -4.97 6.85
N ARG A 13 9.84 -4.12 7.86
CA ARG A 13 9.74 -4.58 9.26
C ARG A 13 8.46 -5.39 9.48
N TRP A 14 7.33 -4.85 9.04
CA TRP A 14 6.03 -5.51 9.18
C TRP A 14 6.02 -6.86 8.46
N TYR A 15 6.56 -6.89 7.23
CA TYR A 15 6.56 -8.12 6.43
C TYR A 15 7.43 -9.20 7.07
N ILE A 16 8.62 -8.84 7.50
CA ILE A 16 9.53 -9.78 8.16
C ILE A 16 8.88 -10.35 9.43
N GLU A 17 8.29 -9.50 10.25
CA GLU A 17 7.62 -9.93 11.48
C GLU A 17 6.41 -10.82 11.22
N SER A 18 5.65 -10.51 10.17
CA SER A 18 4.39 -11.21 9.87
C SER A 18 4.58 -12.52 9.12
N TYR A 19 5.58 -12.62 8.26
CA TYR A 19 5.73 -13.73 7.34
C TYR A 19 6.98 -14.58 7.57
N THR A 20 7.87 -14.20 8.47
CA THR A 20 9.01 -15.05 8.82
C THR A 20 8.54 -16.14 9.78
N PRO A 21 8.79 -17.42 9.47
CA PRO A 21 8.45 -18.50 10.39
C PRO A 21 9.15 -18.31 11.75
N ASP A 22 8.50 -18.71 12.82
CA ASP A 22 9.02 -18.55 14.19
C ASP A 22 10.43 -19.10 14.36
N ASN A 23 10.72 -20.22 13.69
CA ASN A 23 12.04 -20.87 13.78
C ASN A 23 13.16 -20.04 13.15
N PHE A 24 12.82 -19.04 12.35
CA PHE A 24 13.78 -18.21 11.61
C PHE A 24 13.78 -16.75 12.02
N LYS A 25 13.01 -16.37 13.03
CA LYS A 25 13.00 -14.98 13.50
C LYS A 25 14.38 -14.59 14.03
N GLY A 26 14.86 -13.43 13.56
CA GLY A 26 16.20 -12.95 13.91
C GLY A 26 17.27 -13.34 12.92
N VAL A 27 16.94 -14.12 11.89
CA VAL A 27 17.85 -14.48 10.81
C VAL A 27 17.70 -13.47 9.66
N ASP A 28 18.60 -13.51 8.66
CA ASP A 28 18.55 -12.63 7.49
C ASP A 28 17.16 -12.61 6.85
N PRO A 29 16.73 -11.43 6.35
CA PRO A 29 15.35 -11.28 5.83
C PRO A 29 15.16 -11.86 4.41
N TRP A 30 15.49 -13.15 4.24
CA TRP A 30 15.32 -13.86 2.97
C TRP A 30 13.87 -13.83 2.48
N VAL A 31 12.92 -13.68 3.41
CA VAL A 31 11.50 -13.65 3.10
C VAL A 31 11.14 -12.45 2.21
N LEU A 32 11.89 -11.36 2.27
CA LEU A 32 11.68 -10.20 1.39
C LEU A 32 11.99 -10.53 -0.07
N ASP A 33 13.01 -11.35 -0.31
CA ASP A 33 13.32 -11.78 -1.68
C ASP A 33 12.17 -12.59 -2.27
N GLU A 34 11.54 -13.43 -1.46
CA GLU A 34 10.36 -14.19 -1.90
C GLU A 34 9.21 -13.27 -2.26
N PHE A 35 8.98 -12.22 -1.46
CA PHE A 35 7.95 -11.22 -1.75
C PHE A 35 8.19 -10.55 -3.10
N HIS A 36 9.42 -10.12 -3.37
CA HIS A 36 9.75 -9.42 -4.61
C HIS A 36 9.65 -10.32 -5.87
N ASN A 37 9.64 -11.64 -5.67
CA ASN A 37 9.46 -12.60 -6.74
C ASN A 37 7.99 -12.97 -6.99
N LEU A 38 7.06 -12.49 -6.15
CA LEU A 38 5.64 -12.73 -6.36
C LEU A 38 5.11 -11.93 -7.56
N PRO A 39 4.08 -12.42 -8.25
CA PRO A 39 3.38 -11.61 -9.24
C PRO A 39 2.86 -10.30 -8.64
N GLU A 40 2.77 -9.25 -9.44
CA GLU A 40 2.34 -7.94 -8.97
C GLU A 40 0.98 -7.97 -8.28
N SER A 41 0.03 -8.78 -8.77
CA SER A 41 -1.29 -8.89 -8.16
C SER A 41 -1.23 -9.42 -6.74
N MET A 42 -0.28 -10.31 -6.46
CA MET A 42 -0.06 -10.84 -5.12
C MET A 42 0.66 -9.82 -4.23
N GLN A 43 1.65 -9.13 -4.79
CA GLN A 43 2.31 -8.04 -4.07
C GLN A 43 1.29 -6.97 -3.68
N TYR A 44 0.37 -6.62 -4.58
CA TYR A 44 -0.69 -5.66 -4.30
C TYR A 44 -1.52 -6.07 -3.08
N GLY A 45 -1.95 -7.32 -3.01
CA GLY A 45 -2.73 -7.82 -1.88
C GLY A 45 -1.97 -7.69 -0.56
N VAL A 46 -0.68 -7.98 -0.57
CA VAL A 46 0.17 -7.84 0.62
C VAL A 46 0.31 -6.38 1.02
N TYR A 47 0.50 -5.48 0.06
CA TYR A 47 0.56 -4.05 0.34
C TYR A 47 -0.75 -3.53 0.96
N VAL A 48 -1.90 -3.99 0.44
CA VAL A 48 -3.20 -3.62 1.00
C VAL A 48 -3.28 -4.02 2.48
N ASP A 49 -2.86 -5.24 2.81
CA ASP A 49 -2.83 -5.71 4.19
C ASP A 49 -1.90 -4.87 5.06
N PHE A 50 -0.74 -4.52 4.54
CA PHE A 50 0.19 -3.65 5.25
C PHE A 50 -0.44 -2.29 5.55
N PHE A 51 -1.00 -1.64 4.53
CA PHE A 51 -1.60 -0.32 4.71
C PHE A 51 -2.78 -0.36 5.67
N ASP A 52 -3.59 -1.42 5.63
CA ASP A 52 -4.64 -1.62 6.63
C ASP A 52 -4.08 -1.62 8.05
N SER A 53 -2.93 -2.27 8.25
CA SER A 53 -2.30 -2.37 9.58
C SER A 53 -1.86 -1.01 10.12
N VAL A 54 -1.64 -0.02 9.27
CA VAL A 54 -1.23 1.33 9.66
C VAL A 54 -2.34 2.37 9.48
N GLY A 55 -3.57 1.93 9.25
CA GLY A 55 -4.74 2.81 9.22
C GLY A 55 -5.08 3.43 7.88
N LEU A 56 -4.51 2.89 6.79
CA LEU A 56 -4.81 3.33 5.42
C LEU A 56 -5.58 2.23 4.70
N MET A 57 -6.84 2.49 4.38
CA MET A 57 -7.67 1.53 3.67
C MET A 57 -7.67 1.84 2.17
N ILE A 58 -7.36 0.84 1.36
CA ILE A 58 -7.36 0.94 -0.09
C ILE A 58 -8.54 0.17 -0.62
N ASP A 59 -9.33 0.80 -1.49
CA ASP A 59 -10.47 0.17 -2.14
C ASP A 59 -10.36 0.36 -3.64
N GLU A 60 -10.76 -0.66 -4.38
CA GLU A 60 -10.77 -0.65 -5.83
C GLU A 60 -12.10 -1.23 -6.29
N SER A 61 -12.71 -0.64 -7.31
CA SER A 61 -13.95 -1.17 -7.86
C SER A 61 -14.04 -0.96 -9.35
N LEU A 62 -14.93 -1.73 -9.96
CA LEU A 62 -15.22 -1.72 -11.38
C LEU A 62 -16.57 -1.07 -11.61
N PHE A 63 -16.69 -0.20 -12.63
CA PHE A 63 -17.98 0.32 -13.04
C PHE A 63 -18.03 0.52 -14.54
N PHE A 64 -19.24 0.55 -15.10
CA PHE A 64 -19.44 0.83 -16.51
C PHE A 64 -19.63 2.33 -16.71
N SER A 65 -18.80 2.94 -17.57
CA SER A 65 -18.90 4.36 -17.90
C SER A 65 -19.69 4.53 -19.20
N SER A 66 -20.84 5.16 -19.13
CA SER A 66 -21.64 5.45 -20.33
C SER A 66 -20.94 6.45 -21.25
N LYS A 67 -20.15 7.36 -20.66
CA LYS A 67 -19.38 8.36 -21.41
C LYS A 67 -18.30 7.70 -22.28
N GLU A 68 -17.57 6.76 -21.70
CA GLU A 68 -16.49 6.05 -22.39
C GLU A 68 -17.01 4.81 -23.14
N ASN A 69 -18.24 4.40 -22.89
CA ASN A 69 -18.85 3.20 -23.40
C ASN A 69 -17.99 1.96 -23.13
N ASP A 70 -17.42 1.88 -21.94
CA ASP A 70 -16.52 0.80 -21.51
C ASP A 70 -16.47 0.70 -20.00
N TYR A 71 -15.88 -0.37 -19.50
CA TYR A 71 -15.65 -0.53 -18.07
C TYR A 71 -14.42 0.28 -17.65
N MET A 72 -14.57 0.95 -16.51
CA MET A 72 -13.51 1.74 -15.90
C MET A 72 -13.29 1.25 -14.48
N PHE A 73 -12.15 1.55 -13.93
CA PHE A 73 -11.78 1.19 -12.57
C PHE A 73 -11.66 2.43 -11.71
N THR A 74 -12.13 2.34 -10.49
CA THR A 74 -11.90 3.38 -9.49
C THR A 74 -10.95 2.84 -8.43
N TYR A 75 -10.18 3.73 -7.85
CA TYR A 75 -9.47 3.43 -6.62
C TYR A 75 -9.69 4.57 -5.63
N SER A 76 -9.70 4.23 -4.36
CA SER A 76 -9.79 5.20 -3.29
C SER A 76 -8.81 4.83 -2.18
N VAL A 77 -8.28 5.84 -1.50
CA VAL A 77 -7.44 5.67 -0.33
C VAL A 77 -8.06 6.46 0.81
N ILE A 78 -8.36 5.78 1.90
CA ILE A 78 -9.03 6.37 3.05
C ILE A 78 -8.08 6.29 4.24
N TYR A 79 -7.76 7.45 4.82
CA TYR A 79 -6.92 7.51 6.00
C TYR A 79 -7.79 7.84 7.21
N TYR A 80 -8.05 6.84 8.06
CA TYR A 80 -8.99 6.95 9.16
C TYR A 80 -8.71 8.10 10.11
N LYS A 81 -7.45 8.30 10.49
CA LYS A 81 -7.10 9.31 11.50
C LYS A 81 -7.22 10.73 10.98
N SER A 82 -6.92 10.97 9.72
CA SER A 82 -6.99 12.29 9.11
C SER A 82 -8.25 12.49 8.28
N ARG A 83 -9.06 11.44 8.14
CA ARG A 83 -10.27 11.42 7.30
C ARG A 83 -9.98 11.80 5.85
N TYR A 84 -8.76 11.51 5.40
CA TYR A 84 -8.39 11.73 4.00
C TYR A 84 -9.14 10.72 3.12
N TYR A 85 -9.65 11.21 2.00
CA TYR A 85 -10.36 10.36 1.06
C TYR A 85 -10.11 10.87 -0.36
N GLU A 86 -9.67 9.99 -1.24
CA GLU A 86 -9.47 10.31 -2.65
C GLU A 86 -10.07 9.20 -3.52
N VAL A 87 -10.85 9.61 -4.53
CA VAL A 87 -11.41 8.69 -5.52
C VAL A 87 -10.92 9.10 -6.89
N ASN A 88 -10.37 8.17 -7.64
CA ASN A 88 -9.88 8.41 -8.99
C ASN A 88 -10.38 7.33 -9.94
N ILE A 89 -10.51 7.72 -11.22
CA ILE A 89 -11.04 6.85 -12.27
C ILE A 89 -9.94 6.62 -13.30
N VAL A 90 -9.65 5.35 -13.60
CA VAL A 90 -8.59 4.97 -14.53
C VAL A 90 -9.07 3.84 -15.44
N PRO A 91 -8.45 3.64 -16.62
CA PRO A 91 -8.95 2.69 -17.62
C PRO A 91 -8.59 1.22 -17.35
N SER A 92 -7.70 0.91 -16.44
CA SER A 92 -7.32 -0.48 -16.18
C SER A 92 -7.17 -0.77 -14.70
N ARG A 93 -7.35 -2.05 -14.35
CA ARG A 93 -7.16 -2.52 -12.97
C ARG A 93 -5.72 -2.32 -12.50
N GLN A 94 -4.76 -2.64 -13.36
CA GLN A 94 -3.34 -2.51 -13.02
C GLN A 94 -2.99 -1.06 -12.69
N GLU A 95 -3.49 -0.12 -13.48
CA GLU A 95 -3.28 1.30 -13.24
C GLU A 95 -3.94 1.74 -11.93
N ALA A 96 -5.15 1.26 -11.65
CA ALA A 96 -5.83 1.56 -10.40
C ALA A 96 -5.02 1.07 -9.19
N GLN A 97 -4.52 -0.16 -9.25
CA GLN A 97 -3.71 -0.74 -8.20
C GLN A 97 -2.41 0.03 -7.98
N THR A 98 -1.70 0.33 -9.06
CA THR A 98 -0.43 1.07 -8.99
C THR A 98 -0.63 2.45 -8.38
N LYS A 99 -1.64 3.18 -8.85
CA LYS A 99 -1.93 4.52 -8.36
C LYS A 99 -2.37 4.52 -6.88
N ALA A 100 -3.15 3.53 -6.48
CA ALA A 100 -3.58 3.40 -5.09
C ALA A 100 -2.39 3.18 -4.16
N ILE A 101 -1.46 2.30 -4.53
CA ILE A 101 -0.27 2.03 -3.73
C ILE A 101 0.64 3.27 -3.68
N GLU A 102 0.83 3.95 -4.82
CA GLU A 102 1.62 5.19 -4.85
C GLU A 102 1.04 6.24 -3.90
N LYS A 103 -0.28 6.40 -3.90
CA LYS A 103 -0.93 7.38 -3.02
C LYS A 103 -0.84 6.98 -1.56
N ALA A 104 -1.06 5.72 -1.23
CA ALA A 104 -0.93 5.21 0.13
C ALA A 104 0.51 5.39 0.64
N ASN A 105 1.49 5.10 -0.20
CA ASN A 105 2.90 5.30 0.13
C ASN A 105 3.21 6.78 0.45
N GLU A 106 2.72 7.69 -0.37
CA GLU A 106 2.88 9.14 -0.15
C GLU A 106 2.26 9.56 1.18
N LEU A 107 1.03 9.15 1.44
CA LEU A 107 0.32 9.51 2.67
C LEU A 107 1.03 8.95 3.91
N LEU A 108 1.49 7.71 3.84
CA LEU A 108 2.20 7.10 4.97
C LEU A 108 3.54 7.80 5.23
N ASN A 109 4.31 8.11 4.18
CA ASN A 109 5.56 8.85 4.32
C ASN A 109 5.34 10.20 4.97
N ASP A 110 4.31 10.94 4.54
CA ASP A 110 3.96 12.24 5.13
C ASP A 110 3.63 12.09 6.61
N LYS A 111 2.84 11.08 6.95
CA LYS A 111 2.45 10.78 8.32
C LYS A 111 3.67 10.47 9.20
N LEU A 112 4.55 9.60 8.74
CA LEU A 112 5.72 9.20 9.50
C LEU A 112 6.71 10.36 9.67
N ASN A 113 6.83 11.22 8.67
CA ASN A 113 7.66 12.41 8.75
C ASN A 113 7.09 13.42 9.77
N GLN A 114 5.77 13.59 9.81
CA GLN A 114 5.12 14.44 10.79
C GLN A 114 5.31 13.92 12.21
N ASP A 115 5.14 12.61 12.41
CA ASP A 115 5.33 11.97 13.72
C ASP A 115 6.76 12.16 14.22
N GLU A 116 7.76 12.03 13.33
CA GLU A 116 9.16 12.26 13.68
C GLU A 116 9.41 13.72 14.07
N THR A 117 8.88 14.66 13.30
CA THR A 117 8.99 16.07 13.59
C THR A 117 8.38 16.41 14.97
N ASN A 118 7.22 15.86 15.25
CA ASN A 118 6.54 16.08 16.53
C ASN A 118 7.33 15.52 17.71
N ARG A 119 8.07 14.42 17.53
CA ARG A 119 8.92 13.86 18.59
C ARG A 119 10.12 14.73 18.92
N LYS A 120 10.59 15.53 17.97
CA LYS A 120 11.76 16.39 18.14
C LYS A 120 11.42 17.72 18.81
N VAL A 121 10.15 18.00 19.02
CA VAL A 121 9.66 19.21 19.70
C VAL A 121 9.42 18.96 21.22
#